data_490e782db8cfd41bb6ddc785c09b4ac2
#
_entry.id   490e782db8cfd41bb6ddc785c09b4ac2
#
_cell.length_a   1.000
_cell.length_b   1.000
_cell.length_c   1.000
_cell.angle_alpha   90.00
_cell.angle_beta   90.00
_cell.angle_gamma   90.00
#
_symmetry.space_group_name_H-M   'P 1'
#
loop_
_entity.id
_entity.type
_entity.pdbx_description
1 polymer ?
#
loop_
_entity_poly.entity_id
_entity_poly.type
_entity_poly.pdbx_seq_one_letter_code
_entity_poly.pdbx_strand_id
1 'polypeptide(L)'
;TYAKDYDLGKIKQDKAFETRRAGIGLMQEVELKEQEKSLVYLDSMLQAKQKDFDAIKGKYTFEKDAEYQNIGNYLHPSQVIEKNLHRSFLRFQVDENGVMSMTSIYCGAHNIHHVAVKVTAPDGSFAETPAAKDSYETTDLGEKIEKADFKLGEDGNVMGFLYLNKDKNIKVNYQGERPYSITMTAADRQALASVYELAQLLSSMTEIKKNMEEANLKIEFVKKKMEERKDNAQE
;
A
#
# COMPACT_ATOMS: atom_id res chain seq x y z
N THR A 1 -19.49 58.50 -38.21
CA THR A 1 -18.70 58.40 -36.96
C THR A 1 -19.14 57.21 -36.13
N TYR A 2 -20.45 56.90 -35.96
CA TYR A 2 -20.99 55.84 -35.15
C TYR A 2 -20.59 54.44 -35.65
N ALA A 3 -20.64 54.18 -36.95
CA ALA A 3 -20.25 52.93 -37.56
C ALA A 3 -18.75 52.63 -37.41
N LYS A 4 -17.92 53.69 -37.48
CA LYS A 4 -16.48 53.54 -37.33
C LYS A 4 -16.05 53.20 -35.89
N ASP A 5 -16.74 53.77 -34.90
CA ASP A 5 -16.48 53.48 -33.49
C ASP A 5 -16.96 52.08 -33.09
N TYR A 6 -18.05 51.62 -33.70
CA TYR A 6 -18.56 50.26 -33.53
C TYR A 6 -17.59 49.24 -34.10
N ASP A 7 -17.06 49.45 -35.30
CA ASP A 7 -16.10 48.55 -35.94
C ASP A 7 -14.76 48.48 -35.16
N LEU A 8 -14.28 49.62 -34.61
CA LEU A 8 -13.09 49.66 -33.77
C LEU A 8 -13.30 48.91 -32.44
N GLY A 9 -14.51 49.01 -31.86
CA GLY A 9 -14.88 48.26 -30.65
C GLY A 9 -14.88 46.75 -30.88
N LYS A 10 -15.45 46.30 -32.01
CA LYS A 10 -15.49 44.91 -32.42
C LYS A 10 -14.08 44.38 -32.67
N ILE A 11 -13.22 45.08 -33.39
CA ILE A 11 -11.83 44.70 -33.65
C ILE A 11 -11.05 44.57 -32.34
N LYS A 12 -11.24 45.41 -31.35
CA LYS A 12 -10.61 45.33 -30.05
C LYS A 12 -11.08 44.09 -29.26
N GLN A 13 -12.37 43.77 -29.30
CA GLN A 13 -12.93 42.59 -28.66
C GLN A 13 -12.44 41.31 -29.31
N ASP A 14 -12.40 41.23 -30.64
CA ASP A 14 -11.90 40.09 -31.39
C ASP A 14 -10.40 39.83 -31.06
N LYS A 15 -9.60 40.89 -31.01
CA LYS A 15 -8.19 40.81 -30.66
C LYS A 15 -7.96 40.37 -29.23
N ALA A 16 -8.77 40.82 -28.28
CA ALA A 16 -8.72 40.39 -26.90
C ALA A 16 -9.11 38.90 -26.78
N PHE A 17 -10.10 38.47 -27.53
CA PHE A 17 -10.52 37.05 -27.59
C PHE A 17 -9.42 36.14 -28.17
N GLU A 18 -8.81 36.54 -29.29
CA GLU A 18 -7.69 35.82 -29.89
C GLU A 18 -6.48 35.74 -28.94
N THR A 19 -6.17 36.80 -28.22
CA THR A 19 -5.06 36.79 -27.23
C THR A 19 -5.33 35.81 -26.07
N ARG A 20 -6.55 35.80 -25.54
CA ARG A 20 -6.96 34.84 -24.50
C ARG A 20 -6.86 33.40 -25.00
N ARG A 21 -7.31 33.18 -26.22
CA ARG A 21 -7.30 31.85 -26.85
C ARG A 21 -5.88 31.34 -27.05
N ALA A 22 -4.96 32.20 -27.50
CA ALA A 22 -3.54 31.87 -27.62
C ALA A 22 -2.91 31.58 -26.25
N GLY A 23 -3.26 32.37 -25.22
CA GLY A 23 -2.79 32.14 -23.84
C GLY A 23 -3.24 30.80 -23.27
N ILE A 24 -4.50 30.41 -23.44
CA ILE A 24 -5.03 29.09 -23.03
C ILE A 24 -4.28 27.98 -23.75
N GLY A 25 -4.02 28.09 -25.05
CA GLY A 25 -3.27 27.11 -25.81
C GLY A 25 -1.85 26.92 -25.31
N LEU A 26 -1.17 28.00 -24.97
CA LEU A 26 0.18 27.93 -24.40
C LEU A 26 0.18 27.25 -23.03
N MET A 27 -0.77 27.58 -22.18
CA MET A 27 -0.92 26.91 -20.86
C MET A 27 -1.17 25.42 -21.00
N GLN A 28 -2.01 25.00 -21.93
CA GLN A 28 -2.27 23.58 -22.21
C GLN A 28 -1.00 22.85 -22.69
N GLU A 29 -0.22 23.47 -23.57
CA GLU A 29 1.05 22.89 -24.04
C GLU A 29 2.07 22.75 -22.91
N VAL A 30 2.17 23.71 -22.01
CA VAL A 30 3.06 23.68 -20.84
C VAL A 30 2.63 22.56 -19.89
N GLU A 31 1.33 22.46 -19.59
CA GLU A 31 0.79 21.41 -18.73
C GLU A 31 1.04 20.03 -19.32
N LEU A 32 0.82 19.84 -20.62
CA LEU A 32 1.08 18.59 -21.30
C LEU A 32 2.55 18.16 -21.17
N LYS A 33 3.48 19.08 -21.40
CA LYS A 33 4.92 18.80 -21.26
C LYS A 33 5.32 18.46 -19.83
N GLU A 34 4.75 19.13 -18.84
CA GLU A 34 4.99 18.84 -17.43
C GLU A 34 4.51 17.44 -17.05
N GLN A 35 3.31 17.05 -17.49
CA GLN A 35 2.79 15.72 -17.26
C GLN A 35 3.60 14.63 -17.97
N GLU A 36 4.04 14.87 -19.19
CA GLU A 36 4.92 13.95 -19.93
C GLU A 36 6.28 13.77 -19.23
N LYS A 37 6.88 14.84 -18.72
CA LYS A 37 8.10 14.76 -17.89
C LYS A 37 7.87 13.98 -16.61
N SER A 38 6.75 14.22 -15.94
CA SER A 38 6.38 13.48 -14.74
C SER A 38 6.27 11.98 -15.01
N LEU A 39 5.65 11.58 -16.12
CA LEU A 39 5.57 10.17 -16.53
C LEU A 39 6.93 9.55 -16.75
N VAL A 40 7.83 10.22 -17.44
CA VAL A 40 9.19 9.71 -17.68
C VAL A 40 9.93 9.51 -16.37
N TYR A 41 9.83 10.45 -15.45
CA TYR A 41 10.45 10.35 -14.13
C TYR A 41 9.86 9.21 -13.30
N LEU A 42 8.52 9.10 -13.24
CA LEU A 42 7.82 8.03 -12.52
C LEU A 42 8.14 6.65 -13.08
N ASP A 43 8.17 6.53 -14.40
CA ASP A 43 8.54 5.27 -15.06
C ASP A 43 9.98 4.86 -14.72
N SER A 44 10.91 5.79 -14.72
CA SER A 44 12.29 5.55 -14.31
C SER A 44 12.39 5.09 -12.85
N MET A 45 11.63 5.70 -11.94
CA MET A 45 11.55 5.26 -10.54
C MET A 45 10.95 3.86 -10.42
N LEU A 46 9.88 3.59 -11.17
CA LEU A 46 9.23 2.28 -11.16
C LEU A 46 10.16 1.18 -11.64
N GLN A 47 10.90 1.42 -12.73
CA GLN A 47 11.87 0.46 -13.25
C GLN A 47 12.99 0.16 -12.25
N ALA A 48 13.51 1.18 -11.56
CA ALA A 48 14.52 1.00 -10.53
C ALA A 48 14.00 0.14 -9.36
N LYS A 49 12.78 0.41 -8.88
CA LYS A 49 12.14 -0.38 -7.81
C LYS A 49 11.77 -1.79 -8.27
N GLN A 50 11.34 -1.96 -9.49
CA GLN A 50 11.08 -3.28 -10.09
C GLN A 50 12.35 -4.14 -10.12
N LYS A 51 13.48 -3.53 -10.46
CA LYS A 51 14.78 -4.20 -10.42
C LYS A 51 15.16 -4.63 -9.01
N ASP A 52 14.94 -3.77 -8.01
CA ASP A 52 15.17 -4.10 -6.60
C ASP A 52 14.28 -5.26 -6.16
N PHE A 53 13.01 -5.24 -6.52
CA PHE A 53 12.07 -6.32 -6.21
C PHE A 53 12.47 -7.63 -6.88
N ASP A 54 12.82 -7.61 -8.17
CA ASP A 54 13.24 -8.80 -8.90
C ASP A 54 14.49 -9.44 -8.28
N ALA A 55 15.37 -8.65 -7.68
CA ALA A 55 16.56 -9.13 -7.00
C ALA A 55 16.27 -9.85 -5.67
N ILE A 56 15.18 -9.52 -4.99
CA ILE A 56 14.87 -10.04 -3.66
C ILE A 56 13.66 -10.98 -3.61
N LYS A 57 12.78 -10.96 -4.60
CA LYS A 57 11.52 -11.74 -4.59
C LYS A 57 11.72 -13.24 -4.36
N GLY A 58 12.83 -13.80 -4.85
CA GLY A 58 13.17 -15.22 -4.68
C GLY A 58 13.47 -15.63 -3.23
N LYS A 59 13.67 -14.67 -2.33
CA LYS A 59 13.87 -14.92 -0.89
C LYS A 59 12.57 -15.11 -0.12
N TYR A 60 11.43 -14.89 -0.76
CA TYR A 60 10.10 -14.99 -0.17
C TYR A 60 9.34 -16.18 -0.75
N THR A 61 8.42 -16.71 0.04
CA THR A 61 7.41 -17.65 -0.45
C THR A 61 6.21 -16.86 -0.96
N PHE A 62 5.69 -17.24 -2.11
CA PHE A 62 4.51 -16.63 -2.70
C PHE A 62 3.35 -17.62 -2.62
N GLU A 63 2.24 -17.20 -2.01
CA GLU A 63 1.02 -17.97 -1.87
C GLU A 63 -0.14 -17.26 -2.57
N LYS A 64 -0.78 -17.96 -3.50
CA LYS A 64 -1.96 -17.47 -4.21
C LYS A 64 -2.96 -18.60 -4.38
N ASP A 65 -4.15 -18.40 -3.85
CA ASP A 65 -5.28 -19.26 -4.12
C ASP A 65 -5.96 -18.82 -5.42
N ALA A 66 -5.68 -19.55 -6.51
CA ALA A 66 -6.18 -19.22 -7.84
C ALA A 66 -7.73 -19.29 -7.94
N GLU A 67 -8.37 -20.02 -7.04
CA GLU A 67 -9.83 -20.21 -7.04
C GLU A 67 -10.58 -19.08 -6.35
N TYR A 68 -10.00 -18.52 -5.26
CA TYR A 68 -10.68 -17.55 -4.38
C TYR A 68 -10.01 -16.18 -4.29
N GLN A 69 -8.78 -16.03 -4.78
CA GLN A 69 -7.99 -14.81 -4.64
C GLN A 69 -7.40 -14.36 -5.98
N ASN A 70 -7.66 -13.12 -6.35
CA ASN A 70 -7.04 -12.48 -7.52
C ASN A 70 -5.62 -11.97 -7.22
N ILE A 71 -5.28 -11.80 -5.93
CA ILE A 71 -4.02 -11.23 -5.46
C ILE A 71 -3.36 -12.22 -4.51
N GLY A 72 -2.08 -12.51 -4.76
CA GLY A 72 -1.28 -13.37 -3.90
C GLY A 72 -0.58 -12.60 -2.79
N ASN A 73 0.04 -13.37 -1.88
CA ASN A 73 0.76 -12.85 -0.73
C ASN A 73 2.19 -13.39 -0.69
N TYR A 74 3.11 -12.53 -0.29
CA TYR A 74 4.49 -12.89 0.01
C TYR A 74 4.67 -13.03 1.52
N LEU A 75 5.41 -14.04 1.94
CA LEU A 75 5.79 -14.24 3.33
C LEU A 75 7.22 -14.78 3.42
N HIS A 76 7.81 -14.66 4.60
CA HIS A 76 9.11 -15.27 4.84
C HIS A 76 8.99 -16.80 4.85
N PRO A 77 9.92 -17.54 4.21
CA PRO A 77 9.84 -19.01 4.14
C PRO A 77 9.77 -19.70 5.50
N SER A 78 10.32 -19.10 6.56
CA SER A 78 10.25 -19.64 7.92
C SER A 78 8.84 -19.65 8.52
N GLN A 79 7.92 -18.87 7.95
CA GLN A 79 6.56 -18.70 8.49
C GLN A 79 5.47 -19.43 7.70
N VAL A 80 5.82 -20.33 6.79
CA VAL A 80 4.84 -21.20 6.15
C VAL A 80 4.16 -22.10 7.20
N ILE A 81 2.87 -22.37 7.02
CA ILE A 81 2.05 -23.10 8.00
C ILE A 81 2.65 -24.45 8.32
N GLU A 82 3.13 -25.19 7.35
CA GLU A 82 3.67 -26.53 7.50
C GLU A 82 4.88 -26.62 8.45
N LYS A 83 5.62 -25.54 8.58
CA LYS A 83 6.78 -25.44 9.49
C LYS A 83 6.40 -24.93 10.88
N ASN A 84 5.16 -24.52 11.08
CA ASN A 84 4.72 -23.81 12.28
C ASN A 84 3.48 -24.43 12.93
N LEU A 85 3.25 -25.69 12.67
CA LEU A 85 2.18 -26.45 13.30
C LEU A 85 2.39 -26.53 14.83
N HIS A 86 1.31 -26.46 15.58
CA HIS A 86 1.30 -26.62 17.05
C HIS A 86 2.04 -25.52 17.83
N ARG A 87 2.23 -24.33 17.27
CA ARG A 87 2.80 -23.22 18.02
C ARG A 87 2.00 -21.93 17.90
N SER A 88 2.12 -21.10 18.92
CA SER A 88 1.57 -19.73 18.91
C SER A 88 2.64 -18.77 18.41
N PHE A 89 2.29 -17.93 17.44
CA PHE A 89 3.20 -16.95 16.87
C PHE A 89 2.46 -15.85 16.11
N LEU A 90 3.16 -14.77 15.80
CA LEU A 90 2.69 -13.72 14.89
C LEU A 90 3.20 -14.02 13.50
N ARG A 91 2.29 -14.15 12.55
CA ARG A 91 2.59 -14.40 11.14
C ARG A 91 2.42 -13.12 10.34
N PHE A 92 3.36 -12.83 9.47
CA PHE A 92 3.39 -11.61 8.66
C PHE A 92 3.36 -11.94 7.19
N GLN A 93 2.55 -11.20 6.44
CA GLN A 93 2.47 -11.32 4.99
C GLN A 93 2.22 -9.96 4.36
N VAL A 94 2.53 -9.84 3.07
CA VAL A 94 2.26 -8.66 2.27
C VAL A 94 1.67 -9.10 0.93
N ASP A 95 0.62 -8.42 0.48
CA ASP A 95 0.05 -8.72 -0.83
C ASP A 95 0.87 -8.09 -1.97
N GLU A 96 0.53 -8.41 -3.21
CA GLU A 96 1.21 -7.90 -4.41
C GLU A 96 1.17 -6.37 -4.53
N ASN A 97 0.21 -5.70 -3.87
CA ASN A 97 0.06 -4.25 -3.85
C ASN A 97 0.82 -3.57 -2.70
N GLY A 98 1.45 -4.34 -1.84
CA GLY A 98 2.19 -3.83 -0.71
C GLY A 98 1.36 -3.61 0.56
N VAL A 99 0.16 -4.18 0.63
CA VAL A 99 -0.66 -4.16 1.85
C VAL A 99 -0.16 -5.27 2.78
N MET A 100 0.46 -4.86 3.88
CA MET A 100 0.96 -5.78 4.91
C MET A 100 -0.13 -6.12 5.91
N SER A 101 -0.15 -7.38 6.34
CA SER A 101 -1.03 -7.86 7.41
C SER A 101 -0.29 -8.77 8.38
N MET A 102 -0.82 -8.84 9.59
CA MET A 102 -0.36 -9.69 10.67
C MET A 102 -1.51 -10.59 11.11
N THR A 103 -1.22 -11.87 11.26
CA THR A 103 -2.15 -12.81 11.88
C THR A 103 -1.57 -13.26 13.22
N SER A 104 -2.30 -13.03 14.31
CA SER A 104 -1.95 -13.56 15.61
C SER A 104 -2.53 -14.97 15.73
N ILE A 105 -1.64 -15.96 15.85
CA ILE A 105 -2.00 -17.39 15.93
C ILE A 105 -1.76 -17.86 17.35
N TYR A 106 -2.79 -18.43 17.94
CA TYR A 106 -2.73 -19.11 19.22
C TYR A 106 -3.01 -20.60 19.01
N CYS A 107 -2.20 -21.45 19.62
CA CYS A 107 -2.42 -22.87 19.70
C CYS A 107 -2.30 -23.31 21.15
N GLY A 108 -3.29 -24.04 21.67
CA GLY A 108 -3.27 -24.53 23.05
C GLY A 108 -4.37 -25.53 23.36
N ALA A 109 -4.35 -26.06 24.59
CA ALA A 109 -5.33 -27.03 25.02
C ALA A 109 -6.74 -26.44 25.25
N HIS A 110 -6.81 -25.16 25.58
CA HIS A 110 -8.06 -24.46 25.88
C HIS A 110 -8.13 -23.16 25.10
N ASN A 111 -9.33 -22.78 24.67
CA ASN A 111 -9.57 -21.46 24.09
C ASN A 111 -9.29 -20.36 25.10
N ILE A 112 -8.69 -19.28 24.62
CA ILE A 112 -8.53 -18.03 25.36
C ILE A 112 -9.40 -16.91 24.78
N HIS A 113 -9.99 -17.13 23.59
CA HIS A 113 -10.83 -16.18 22.88
C HIS A 113 -10.14 -14.83 22.71
N HIS A 114 -8.89 -14.84 22.20
CA HIS A 114 -8.14 -13.62 22.03
C HIS A 114 -8.71 -12.77 20.88
N VAL A 115 -8.73 -11.47 21.10
CA VAL A 115 -9.26 -10.49 20.15
C VAL A 115 -8.21 -9.45 19.75
N ALA A 116 -7.11 -9.37 20.50
CA ALA A 116 -6.06 -8.38 20.31
C ALA A 116 -4.73 -8.92 20.83
N VAL A 117 -3.65 -8.25 20.49
CA VAL A 117 -2.31 -8.53 21.01
C VAL A 117 -1.63 -7.24 21.47
N LYS A 118 -0.83 -7.38 22.52
CA LYS A 118 0.07 -6.34 23.03
C LYS A 118 1.50 -6.82 22.88
N VAL A 119 2.35 -6.01 22.30
CA VAL A 119 3.78 -6.29 22.13
C VAL A 119 4.58 -5.34 23.01
N THR A 120 5.53 -5.88 23.77
CA THR A 120 6.30 -5.10 24.75
C THR A 120 7.80 -5.36 24.54
N ALA A 121 8.56 -4.27 24.47
CA ALA A 121 10.02 -4.29 24.41
C ALA A 121 10.63 -4.38 25.83
N PRO A 122 11.92 -4.73 25.97
CA PRO A 122 12.56 -4.88 27.27
C PRO A 122 12.58 -3.61 28.14
N ASP A 123 12.51 -2.43 27.53
CA ASP A 123 12.45 -1.13 28.24
C ASP A 123 11.05 -0.79 28.77
N GLY A 124 10.06 -1.66 28.54
CA GLY A 124 8.68 -1.45 28.93
C GLY A 124 7.82 -0.70 27.91
N SER A 125 8.39 -0.17 26.84
CA SER A 125 7.61 0.41 25.75
C SER A 125 6.77 -0.66 25.07
N PHE A 126 5.58 -0.30 24.58
CA PHE A 126 4.63 -1.25 24.02
C PHE A 126 3.77 -0.62 22.93
N ALA A 127 3.13 -1.48 22.18
CA ALA A 127 2.03 -1.17 21.28
C ALA A 127 0.93 -2.24 21.41
N GLU A 128 -0.31 -1.85 21.16
CA GLU A 128 -1.47 -2.74 21.24
C GLU A 128 -2.30 -2.62 19.96
N THR A 129 -2.81 -3.76 19.47
CA THR A 129 -3.81 -3.72 18.42
C THR A 129 -5.16 -3.32 19.00
N PRO A 130 -6.05 -2.70 18.19
CA PRO A 130 -7.47 -2.71 18.50
C PRO A 130 -8.00 -4.15 18.47
N ALA A 131 -9.25 -4.35 18.90
CA ALA A 131 -9.92 -5.64 18.74
C ALA A 131 -10.03 -6.00 17.25
N ALA A 132 -9.70 -7.24 16.91
CA ALA A 132 -9.75 -7.71 15.53
C ALA A 132 -11.17 -7.65 14.97
N LYS A 133 -11.29 -7.23 13.72
CA LYS A 133 -12.56 -7.29 12.96
C LYS A 133 -12.81 -8.69 12.43
N ASP A 134 -11.74 -9.41 12.10
CA ASP A 134 -11.76 -10.78 11.61
C ASP A 134 -11.02 -11.70 12.58
N SER A 135 -11.73 -12.66 13.14
CA SER A 135 -11.19 -13.69 13.99
C SER A 135 -11.77 -15.06 13.61
N TYR A 136 -11.00 -16.10 13.85
CA TYR A 136 -11.35 -17.45 13.48
C TYR A 136 -10.87 -18.42 14.56
N GLU A 137 -11.74 -19.35 14.97
CA GLU A 137 -11.43 -20.38 15.94
C GLU A 137 -11.73 -21.75 15.34
N THR A 138 -10.83 -22.70 15.57
CA THR A 138 -11.00 -24.10 15.16
C THR A 138 -10.35 -25.06 16.16
N THR A 139 -10.62 -26.33 15.99
CA THR A 139 -9.97 -27.41 16.74
C THR A 139 -9.36 -28.38 15.75
N ASP A 140 -8.08 -28.70 15.93
CA ASP A 140 -7.36 -29.68 15.11
C ASP A 140 -6.58 -30.60 16.01
N LEU A 141 -6.81 -31.91 15.85
CA LEU A 141 -6.17 -32.98 16.65
C LEU A 141 -6.23 -32.75 18.18
N GLY A 142 -7.35 -32.20 18.66
CA GLY A 142 -7.54 -31.87 20.07
C GLY A 142 -6.94 -30.55 20.53
N GLU A 143 -6.25 -29.86 19.67
CA GLU A 143 -5.66 -28.53 19.94
C GLU A 143 -6.58 -27.41 19.49
N LYS A 144 -6.72 -26.39 20.32
CA LYS A 144 -7.48 -25.19 19.98
C LYS A 144 -6.59 -24.23 19.23
N ILE A 145 -7.07 -23.74 18.08
CA ILE A 145 -6.37 -22.77 17.23
C ILE A 145 -7.24 -21.55 17.09
N GLU A 146 -6.67 -20.38 17.40
CA GLU A 146 -7.31 -19.09 17.25
C GLU A 146 -6.46 -18.20 16.35
N LYS A 147 -7.10 -17.50 15.42
CA LYS A 147 -6.44 -16.56 14.49
C LYS A 147 -7.17 -15.26 14.49
N ALA A 148 -6.44 -14.16 14.56
CA ALA A 148 -6.97 -12.80 14.41
C ALA A 148 -6.09 -12.02 13.44
N ASP A 149 -6.72 -11.32 12.48
CA ASP A 149 -6.05 -10.61 11.40
C ASP A 149 -6.07 -9.11 11.61
N PHE A 150 -4.93 -8.47 11.30
CA PHE A 150 -4.73 -7.03 11.41
C PHE A 150 -4.01 -6.51 10.18
N LYS A 151 -4.49 -5.41 9.60
CA LYS A 151 -3.82 -4.71 8.50
C LYS A 151 -2.91 -3.61 9.01
N LEU A 152 -1.79 -3.38 8.33
CA LEU A 152 -0.93 -2.23 8.58
C LEU A 152 -1.75 -0.93 8.44
N GLY A 153 -1.61 -0.03 9.43
CA GLY A 153 -2.41 1.19 9.53
C GLY A 153 -3.69 1.04 10.35
N GLU A 154 -4.15 -0.19 10.61
CA GLU A 154 -5.32 -0.52 11.45
C GLU A 154 -4.93 -1.42 12.64
N ASP A 155 -3.65 -1.55 12.91
CA ASP A 155 -3.04 -2.47 13.88
C ASP A 155 -2.55 -1.80 15.16
N GLY A 156 -2.93 -0.54 15.42
CA GLY A 156 -2.41 0.21 16.57
C GLY A 156 -0.90 0.47 16.51
N ASN A 157 -0.33 0.46 15.32
CA ASN A 157 1.11 0.60 15.04
C ASN A 157 1.97 -0.56 15.61
N VAL A 158 1.40 -1.72 15.80
CA VAL A 158 2.12 -2.90 16.31
C VAL A 158 3.21 -3.34 15.34
N MET A 159 2.92 -3.45 14.05
CA MET A 159 3.93 -3.87 13.07
C MET A 159 5.08 -2.87 12.96
N GLY A 160 4.79 -1.57 12.97
CA GLY A 160 5.82 -0.52 12.99
C GLY A 160 6.68 -0.56 14.26
N PHE A 161 6.06 -0.74 15.41
CA PHE A 161 6.75 -0.93 16.69
C PHE A 161 7.68 -2.15 16.67
N LEU A 162 7.21 -3.27 16.16
CA LEU A 162 8.00 -4.49 16.01
C LEU A 162 9.21 -4.27 15.10
N TYR A 163 9.03 -3.55 14.00
CA TYR A 163 10.13 -3.22 13.10
C TYR A 163 11.21 -2.36 13.77
N LEU A 164 10.81 -1.34 14.52
CA LEU A 164 11.73 -0.50 15.27
C LEU A 164 12.49 -1.26 16.37
N ASN A 165 11.90 -2.34 16.88
CA ASN A 165 12.46 -3.16 17.96
C ASN A 165 12.86 -4.57 17.51
N LYS A 166 13.10 -4.76 16.22
CA LYS A 166 13.37 -6.09 15.62
C LYS A 166 14.59 -6.83 16.19
N ASP A 167 15.54 -6.10 16.77
CA ASP A 167 16.74 -6.67 17.36
C ASP A 167 16.63 -6.91 18.88
N LYS A 168 15.45 -6.67 19.44
CA LYS A 168 15.18 -6.81 20.87
C LYS A 168 14.26 -7.99 21.15
N ASN A 169 14.33 -8.53 22.36
CA ASN A 169 13.38 -9.56 22.81
C ASN A 169 12.01 -8.94 23.02
N ILE A 170 11.03 -9.41 22.28
CA ILE A 170 9.67 -8.90 22.32
C ILE A 170 8.76 -9.92 22.99
N LYS A 171 8.03 -9.47 24.01
CA LYS A 171 6.96 -10.22 24.63
C LYS A 171 5.65 -9.93 23.91
N VAL A 172 4.89 -10.96 23.59
CA VAL A 172 3.58 -10.87 22.98
C VAL A 172 2.53 -11.37 23.95
N ASN A 173 1.61 -10.50 24.36
CA ASN A 173 0.46 -10.86 25.16
C ASN A 173 -0.78 -10.99 24.25
N TYR A 174 -1.38 -12.18 24.24
CA TYR A 174 -2.66 -12.42 23.59
C TYR A 174 -3.77 -11.99 24.55
N GLN A 175 -4.53 -10.99 24.13
CA GLN A 175 -5.58 -10.40 24.96
C GLN A 175 -6.92 -11.11 24.72
N GLY A 176 -7.33 -11.90 25.68
CA GLY A 176 -8.55 -12.67 25.65
C GLY A 176 -9.08 -12.92 27.07
N GLU A 177 -9.92 -13.92 27.23
CA GLU A 177 -10.52 -14.28 28.52
C GLU A 177 -9.51 -14.88 29.50
N ARG A 178 -8.42 -15.47 28.98
CA ARG A 178 -7.32 -16.05 29.77
C ARG A 178 -6.00 -15.41 29.39
N PRO A 179 -5.11 -15.11 30.34
CA PRO A 179 -3.79 -14.57 30.03
C PRO A 179 -2.94 -15.60 29.29
N TYR A 180 -2.31 -15.15 28.21
CA TYR A 180 -1.35 -15.95 27.46
C TYR A 180 -0.27 -15.06 26.86
N SER A 181 0.96 -15.50 26.96
CA SER A 181 2.10 -14.72 26.48
C SER A 181 3.15 -15.63 25.84
N ILE A 182 3.82 -15.12 24.84
CA ILE A 182 5.01 -15.72 24.23
C ILE A 182 6.12 -14.68 24.14
N THR A 183 7.33 -15.14 23.93
CA THR A 183 8.44 -14.30 23.46
C THR A 183 8.67 -14.60 21.99
N MET A 184 8.74 -13.56 21.16
CA MET A 184 9.02 -13.74 19.74
C MET A 184 10.40 -14.37 19.54
N THR A 185 10.45 -15.38 18.67
CA THR A 185 11.73 -15.95 18.26
C THR A 185 12.50 -14.98 17.36
N ALA A 186 13.82 -15.13 17.29
CA ALA A 186 14.64 -14.36 16.37
C ALA A 186 14.20 -14.57 14.91
N ALA A 187 13.80 -15.79 14.54
CA ALA A 187 13.28 -16.09 13.20
C ALA A 187 11.99 -15.30 12.88
N ASP A 188 11.05 -15.22 13.82
CA ASP A 188 9.82 -14.46 13.63
C ASP A 188 10.08 -12.95 13.55
N ARG A 189 11.02 -12.44 14.35
CA ARG A 189 11.44 -11.03 14.25
C ARG A 189 12.09 -10.71 12.90
N GLN A 190 12.92 -11.61 12.40
CA GLN A 190 13.52 -11.48 11.06
C GLN A 190 12.46 -11.56 9.95
N ALA A 191 11.49 -12.46 10.09
CA ALA A 191 10.37 -12.56 9.16
C ALA A 191 9.56 -11.25 9.13
N LEU A 192 9.23 -10.68 10.28
CA LEU A 192 8.60 -9.36 10.39
C LEU A 192 9.40 -8.29 9.67
N ALA A 193 10.69 -8.18 9.96
CA ALA A 193 11.54 -7.14 9.38
C ALA A 193 11.61 -7.24 7.86
N SER A 194 11.82 -8.44 7.31
CA SER A 194 11.93 -8.64 5.87
C SER A 194 10.60 -8.39 5.14
N VAL A 195 9.48 -8.83 5.70
CA VAL A 195 8.15 -8.58 5.12
C VAL A 195 7.78 -7.10 5.20
N TYR A 196 8.13 -6.43 6.30
CA TYR A 196 7.91 -4.98 6.44
C TYR A 196 8.67 -4.18 5.37
N GLU A 197 9.93 -4.51 5.13
CA GLU A 197 10.75 -3.87 4.08
C GLU A 197 10.21 -4.17 2.68
N LEU A 198 9.78 -5.40 2.41
CA LEU A 198 9.13 -5.74 1.16
C LEU A 198 7.81 -4.97 0.97
N ALA A 199 7.03 -4.80 2.02
CA ALA A 199 5.80 -4.03 1.99
C ALA A 199 6.06 -2.55 1.62
N GLN A 200 7.12 -1.95 2.15
CA GLN A 200 7.52 -0.58 1.80
C GLN A 200 7.87 -0.48 0.30
N LEU A 201 8.60 -1.44 -0.22
CA LEU A 201 8.97 -1.48 -1.64
C LEU A 201 7.74 -1.64 -2.53
N LEU A 202 6.90 -2.64 -2.26
CA LEU A 202 5.70 -2.92 -3.06
C LEU A 202 4.66 -1.81 -2.97
N SER A 203 4.44 -1.22 -1.80
CA SER A 203 3.51 -0.10 -1.65
C SER A 203 3.98 1.15 -2.37
N SER A 204 5.28 1.43 -2.37
CA SER A 204 5.83 2.55 -3.14
C SER A 204 5.72 2.32 -4.65
N MET A 205 5.88 1.10 -5.14
CA MET A 205 5.64 0.75 -6.54
C MET A 205 4.17 0.94 -6.92
N THR A 206 3.25 0.51 -6.07
CA THR A 206 1.80 0.70 -6.27
C THR A 206 1.45 2.19 -6.33
N GLU A 207 2.01 3.01 -5.46
CA GLU A 207 1.80 4.46 -5.45
C GLU A 207 2.34 5.12 -6.73
N ILE A 208 3.52 4.70 -7.20
CA ILE A 208 4.08 5.20 -8.46
C ILE A 208 3.16 4.84 -9.63
N LYS A 209 2.68 3.61 -9.72
CA LYS A 209 1.73 3.17 -10.77
C LYS A 209 0.46 4.00 -10.75
N LYS A 210 -0.09 4.28 -9.58
CA LYS A 210 -1.25 5.14 -9.39
C LYS A 210 -0.99 6.56 -9.90
N ASN A 211 0.16 7.13 -9.54
CA ASN A 211 0.55 8.47 -9.99
C ASN A 211 0.77 8.53 -11.51
N MET A 212 1.30 7.48 -12.12
CA MET A 212 1.43 7.36 -13.57
C MET A 212 0.07 7.31 -14.25
N GLU A 213 -0.87 6.55 -13.71
CA GLU A 213 -2.26 6.49 -14.22
C GLU A 213 -2.94 7.86 -14.15
N GLU A 214 -2.81 8.56 -13.03
CA GLU A 214 -3.32 9.94 -12.87
C GLU A 214 -2.69 10.91 -13.87
N ALA A 215 -1.38 10.81 -14.12
CA ALA A 215 -0.69 11.63 -15.11
C ALA A 215 -1.18 11.33 -16.54
N ASN A 216 -1.40 10.07 -16.88
CA ASN A 216 -1.98 9.65 -18.16
C ASN A 216 -3.39 10.21 -18.37
N LEU A 217 -4.24 10.14 -17.35
CA LEU A 217 -5.59 10.71 -17.40
C LEU A 217 -5.57 12.23 -17.61
N LYS A 218 -4.66 12.93 -16.96
CA LYS A 218 -4.47 14.39 -17.16
C LYS A 218 -4.00 14.70 -18.59
N ILE A 219 -3.09 13.92 -19.14
CA ILE A 219 -2.62 14.05 -20.52
C ILE A 219 -3.78 13.87 -21.50
N GLU A 220 -4.57 12.82 -21.34
CA GLU A 220 -5.75 12.56 -22.19
C GLU A 220 -6.76 13.71 -22.11
N PHE A 221 -7.02 14.21 -20.91
CA PHE A 221 -7.93 15.33 -20.71
C PHE A 221 -7.43 16.61 -21.41
N VAL A 222 -6.16 16.96 -21.25
CA VAL A 222 -5.56 18.15 -21.89
C VAL A 222 -5.59 18.01 -23.42
N LYS A 223 -5.23 16.84 -23.94
CA LYS A 223 -5.26 16.57 -25.39
C LYS A 223 -6.67 16.72 -25.96
N LYS A 224 -7.68 16.19 -25.27
CA LYS A 224 -9.09 16.34 -25.66
C LYS A 224 -9.51 17.81 -25.71
N LYS A 225 -9.14 18.59 -24.70
CA LYS A 225 -9.43 20.05 -24.67
C LYS A 225 -8.71 20.81 -25.79
N MET A 226 -7.51 20.41 -26.14
CA MET A 226 -6.78 21.00 -27.27
C MET A 226 -7.46 20.68 -28.61
N GLU A 227 -7.97 19.47 -28.80
CA GLU A 227 -8.74 19.09 -30.00
C GLU A 227 -10.04 19.86 -30.10
N GLU A 228 -10.87 19.91 -29.06
CA GLU A 228 -12.11 20.69 -29.01
C GLU A 228 -11.88 22.16 -29.37
N ARG A 229 -10.76 22.73 -28.94
CA ARG A 229 -10.40 24.11 -29.26
C ARG A 229 -10.03 24.30 -30.74
N LYS A 230 -9.35 23.33 -31.35
CA LYS A 230 -9.01 23.36 -32.78
C LYS A 230 -10.25 23.28 -33.65
N ASP A 231 -11.18 22.41 -33.30
CA ASP A 231 -12.44 22.22 -34.05
C ASP A 231 -13.29 23.50 -34.02
N ASN A 232 -13.43 24.11 -32.84
CA ASN A 232 -14.14 25.39 -32.69
C ASN A 232 -13.44 26.59 -33.39
N ALA A 233 -12.19 26.41 -33.85
CA ALA A 233 -11.46 27.44 -34.58
C ALA A 233 -11.67 27.33 -36.10
N GLN A 234 -12.19 26.20 -36.58
CA GLN A 234 -12.43 25.96 -38.02
C GLN A 234 -13.87 26.27 -38.44
N GLU A 235 -14.79 26.50 -37.49
CA GLU A 235 -16.14 27.01 -37.71
C GLU A 235 -16.16 28.54 -37.65
#